data_eb7fc7f6826fc1b931c38f9682c273a5
#
_entry.id   eb7fc7f6826fc1b931c38f9682c273a5
#
_cell.length_a   1.000
_cell.length_b   1.000
_cell.length_c   1.000
_cell.angle_alpha   90.00
_cell.angle_beta   90.00
_cell.angle_gamma   90.00
#
_symmetry.space_group_name_H-M   'P 1'
#
loop_
_entity.id
_entity.type
_entity.pdbx_description
1 polymer ?
#
loop_
_entity_poly.entity_id
_entity_poly.type
_entity_poly.pdbx_seq_one_letter_code
_entity_poly.pdbx_strand_id
1 'polypeptide(L)'
;LHVRSRRQRQMCIRDRCIPPGEGILHHAEGVDLIPANIELAGLEVALVNTMSREKVMKQVLESAKREYDYILIDCTPSLGMLTVNALAAADSALIPVQAQYLSAKGLEQLLQTVQKVRRQINPKLKIEGILLTMTDSRTIYGQQISNLIRQAYGKHLKVFDQTIPRSVRAAETSTTGKSIFQYDPKGKVAEAYHSIAKGVLADAEKRLKRQFEQLR
;
A
#
# COMPACT_ATOMS: atom_id res chain seq x y z
N LEU A 1 5.38 32.53 -11.71
CA LEU A 1 4.99 31.24 -11.04
C LEU A 1 6.26 30.57 -10.53
N HIS A 2 6.60 30.73 -9.23
CA HIS A 2 7.65 29.94 -8.61
C HIS A 2 7.13 28.52 -8.44
N VAL A 3 7.50 27.64 -9.36
CA VAL A 3 7.30 26.19 -9.19
C VAL A 3 8.25 25.72 -8.10
N ARG A 4 7.77 25.59 -6.87
CA ARG A 4 8.55 24.97 -5.78
C ARG A 4 8.97 23.58 -6.21
N SER A 5 10.24 23.21 -5.99
CA SER A 5 10.74 21.88 -6.30
C SER A 5 9.96 20.81 -5.50
N ARG A 6 9.93 19.56 -5.97
CA ARG A 6 9.28 18.43 -5.23
C ARG A 6 9.80 18.32 -3.79
N ARG A 7 11.09 18.55 -3.56
CA ARG A 7 11.72 18.59 -2.24
C ARG A 7 11.11 19.63 -1.31
N GLN A 8 10.97 20.88 -1.80
CA GLN A 8 10.40 21.97 -1.01
C GLN A 8 8.94 21.70 -0.64
N ARG A 9 8.14 21.08 -1.53
CA ARG A 9 6.75 20.73 -1.24
C ARG A 9 6.62 19.70 -0.13
N GLN A 10 7.41 18.62 -0.14
CA GLN A 10 7.35 17.56 0.88
C GLN A 10 7.81 18.05 2.26
N MET A 11 8.90 18.82 2.34
CA MET A 11 9.32 19.44 3.59
C MET A 11 8.29 20.43 4.11
N CYS A 12 7.71 21.23 3.25
CA CYS A 12 6.69 22.21 3.66
C CYS A 12 5.38 21.55 4.13
N ILE A 13 4.96 20.42 3.55
CA ILE A 13 3.80 19.66 4.05
C ILE A 13 4.08 19.17 5.48
N ARG A 14 5.26 18.58 5.72
CA ARG A 14 5.68 18.13 7.06
C ARG A 14 5.68 19.27 8.07
N ASP A 15 6.27 20.41 7.70
CA ASP A 15 6.48 21.56 8.58
C ASP A 15 5.24 22.49 8.61
N ARG A 16 4.12 22.09 8.00
CA ARG A 16 2.89 22.87 7.86
C ARG A 16 3.07 24.22 7.14
N CYS A 17 4.12 24.35 6.34
CA CYS A 17 4.39 25.56 5.55
C CYS A 17 3.53 25.65 4.27
N ILE A 18 2.90 24.54 3.86
CA ILE A 18 1.98 24.48 2.72
C ILE A 18 0.66 23.91 3.24
N PRO A 19 -0.49 24.50 2.87
CA PRO A 19 -1.79 23.90 3.10
C PRO A 19 -1.83 22.47 2.54
N PRO A 20 -2.52 21.53 3.18
CA PRO A 20 -2.54 20.12 2.75
C PRO A 20 -2.91 19.93 1.28
N GLY A 21 -3.75 20.76 0.70
CA GLY A 21 -4.16 20.69 -0.70
C GLY A 21 -3.10 21.10 -1.73
N GLU A 22 -2.17 22.00 -1.41
CA GLU A 22 -1.17 22.48 -2.37
C GLU A 22 -0.10 21.46 -2.76
N GLY A 23 0.07 20.39 -1.97
CA GLY A 23 1.03 19.31 -2.24
C GLY A 23 0.45 18.16 -3.07
N ILE A 24 -0.85 18.17 -3.34
CA ILE A 24 -1.56 17.12 -4.06
C ILE A 24 -1.52 17.41 -5.56
N LEU A 25 -1.19 16.39 -6.34
CA LEU A 25 -1.23 16.42 -7.80
C LEU A 25 -2.47 15.67 -8.27
N HIS A 26 -3.31 16.37 -9.05
CA HIS A 26 -4.49 15.75 -9.66
C HIS A 26 -4.11 15.05 -10.96
N HIS A 27 -4.45 13.77 -11.09
CA HIS A 27 -4.20 12.99 -12.30
C HIS A 27 -5.49 12.88 -13.13
N ALA A 28 -5.34 12.88 -14.46
CA ALA A 28 -6.45 12.81 -15.40
C ALA A 28 -7.34 11.57 -15.27
N GLU A 29 -6.85 10.49 -14.65
CA GLU A 29 -7.60 9.27 -14.39
C GLU A 29 -8.45 9.32 -13.10
N GLY A 30 -8.61 10.50 -12.49
CA GLY A 30 -9.42 10.67 -11.29
C GLY A 30 -8.75 10.18 -10.01
N VAL A 31 -7.42 10.14 -9.98
CA VAL A 31 -6.61 9.79 -8.82
C VAL A 31 -5.75 10.97 -8.44
N ASP A 32 -5.72 11.31 -7.16
CA ASP A 32 -4.84 12.33 -6.62
C ASP A 32 -3.58 11.69 -6.04
N LEU A 33 -2.44 12.38 -6.16
CA LEU A 33 -1.14 11.85 -5.78
C LEU A 33 -0.38 12.85 -4.90
N ILE A 34 0.08 12.39 -3.75
CA ILE A 34 1.14 13.04 -2.99
C ILE A 34 2.46 12.41 -3.43
N PRO A 35 3.26 13.07 -4.26
CA PRO A 35 4.47 12.48 -4.81
C PRO A 35 5.55 12.35 -3.76
N ALA A 36 6.28 11.24 -3.79
CA ALA A 36 7.50 11.02 -3.02
C ALA A 36 8.71 10.93 -3.94
N ASN A 37 9.90 11.22 -3.41
CA ASN A 37 11.16 11.08 -4.10
C ASN A 37 12.22 10.50 -3.14
N ILE A 38 13.45 10.30 -3.63
CA ILE A 38 14.55 9.74 -2.86
C ILE A 38 14.89 10.57 -1.61
N GLU A 39 14.58 11.86 -1.60
CA GLU A 39 14.81 12.74 -0.45
C GLU A 39 13.92 12.39 0.74
N LEU A 40 12.81 11.67 0.51
CA LEU A 40 12.00 11.12 1.59
C LEU A 40 12.80 10.15 2.47
N ALA A 41 13.84 9.49 1.94
CA ALA A 41 14.75 8.69 2.74
C ALA A 41 15.50 9.53 3.79
N GLY A 42 15.80 10.80 3.50
CA GLY A 42 16.37 11.74 4.47
C GLY A 42 15.44 12.06 5.64
N LEU A 43 14.13 11.89 5.46
CA LEU A 43 13.15 12.04 6.53
C LEU A 43 13.32 10.97 7.63
N GLU A 44 13.76 9.76 7.30
CA GLU A 44 14.05 8.74 8.31
C GLU A 44 15.09 9.20 9.32
N VAL A 45 16.13 9.88 8.86
CA VAL A 45 17.17 10.46 9.73
C VAL A 45 16.62 11.62 10.56
N ALA A 46 15.82 12.48 9.94
CA ALA A 46 15.18 13.61 10.64
C ALA A 46 14.18 13.17 11.70
N LEU A 47 13.49 12.06 11.48
CA LEU A 47 12.52 11.50 12.43
C LEU A 47 13.18 10.90 13.68
N VAL A 48 14.48 10.59 13.68
CA VAL A 48 15.16 9.96 14.83
C VAL A 48 14.99 10.81 16.09
N ASN A 49 15.07 12.14 15.99
CA ASN A 49 14.97 13.09 17.10
C ASN A 49 13.57 13.71 17.28
N THR A 50 12.57 13.21 16.55
CA THR A 50 11.21 13.76 16.60
C THR A 50 10.36 13.02 17.64
N MET A 51 9.66 13.75 18.52
CA MET A 51 8.70 13.16 19.45
C MET A 51 7.54 12.53 18.67
N SER A 52 7.08 11.35 19.11
CA SER A 52 6.00 10.60 18.45
C SER A 52 6.26 10.37 16.96
N ARG A 53 7.53 10.15 16.61
CA ARG A 53 8.04 9.99 15.26
C ARG A 53 7.28 8.95 14.42
N GLU A 54 6.69 7.96 15.06
CA GLU A 54 5.90 6.89 14.43
C GLU A 54 4.49 7.34 14.01
N LYS A 55 4.04 8.53 14.41
CA LYS A 55 2.69 9.05 14.14
C LYS A 55 2.67 10.26 13.20
N VAL A 56 3.80 10.67 12.69
CA VAL A 56 3.91 11.88 11.84
C VAL A 56 3.05 11.76 10.58
N MET A 57 3.11 10.62 9.88
CA MET A 57 2.29 10.40 8.68
C MET A 57 0.79 10.40 9.01
N LYS A 58 0.39 9.85 10.14
CA LYS A 58 -1.00 9.88 10.59
C LYS A 58 -1.51 11.30 10.75
N GLN A 59 -0.70 12.20 11.32
CA GLN A 59 -1.05 13.61 11.49
C GLN A 59 -1.14 14.33 10.13
N VAL A 60 -0.22 14.05 9.21
CA VAL A 60 -0.22 14.64 7.86
C VAL A 60 -1.47 14.22 7.08
N LEU A 61 -1.92 12.98 7.22
CA LEU A 61 -3.07 12.45 6.49
C LEU A 61 -4.43 12.76 7.14
N GLU A 62 -4.47 13.42 8.30
CA GLU A 62 -5.72 13.66 9.03
C GLU A 62 -6.72 14.51 8.24
N SER A 63 -6.26 15.53 7.50
CA SER A 63 -7.11 16.33 6.62
C SER A 63 -7.59 15.51 5.41
N ALA A 64 -6.70 14.80 4.75
CA ALA A 64 -7.02 13.99 3.57
C ALA A 64 -8.05 12.89 3.87
N LYS A 65 -8.04 12.32 5.08
CA LYS A 65 -9.04 11.31 5.51
C LYS A 65 -10.49 11.81 5.49
N ARG A 66 -10.72 13.10 5.47
CA ARG A 66 -12.07 13.69 5.39
C ARG A 66 -12.55 13.92 3.96
N GLU A 67 -11.61 13.94 3.01
CA GLU A 67 -11.87 14.30 1.62
C GLU A 67 -11.83 13.09 0.68
N TYR A 68 -11.17 11.99 1.09
CA TYR A 68 -10.95 10.82 0.26
C TYR A 68 -11.60 9.57 0.87
N ASP A 69 -12.30 8.80 0.06
CA ASP A 69 -12.86 7.50 0.44
C ASP A 69 -11.77 6.47 0.71
N TYR A 70 -10.68 6.52 -0.06
CA TYR A 70 -9.53 5.61 0.04
C TYR A 70 -8.22 6.39 -0.09
N ILE A 71 -7.27 6.08 0.79
CA ILE A 71 -5.90 6.56 0.74
C ILE A 71 -4.98 5.34 0.65
N LEU A 72 -4.27 5.20 -0.47
CA LEU A 72 -3.29 4.14 -0.68
C LEU A 72 -1.89 4.65 -0.35
N ILE A 73 -1.20 4.00 0.58
CA ILE A 73 0.17 4.34 0.95
C ILE A 73 1.09 3.29 0.33
N ASP A 74 1.80 3.67 -0.72
CA ASP A 74 2.84 2.82 -1.33
C ASP A 74 4.09 2.85 -0.45
N CYS A 75 4.49 1.69 0.05
CA CYS A 75 5.60 1.55 0.99
C CYS A 75 6.83 0.95 0.31
N THR A 76 8.01 1.42 0.71
CA THR A 76 9.26 0.78 0.33
C THR A 76 9.36 -0.62 0.96
N PRO A 77 10.14 -1.56 0.35
CA PRO A 77 10.33 -2.90 0.90
C PRO A 77 11.16 -2.92 2.20
N SER A 78 11.63 -1.77 2.67
CA SER A 78 12.37 -1.64 3.93
C SER A 78 11.41 -1.67 5.13
N LEU A 79 11.88 -2.21 6.26
CA LEU A 79 11.14 -2.20 7.53
C LEU A 79 11.54 -1.00 8.41
N GLY A 80 11.89 0.12 7.77
CA GLY A 80 12.33 1.35 8.41
C GLY A 80 11.19 2.17 9.03
N MET A 81 11.53 3.37 9.51
CA MET A 81 10.60 4.26 10.20
C MET A 81 9.46 4.74 9.30
N LEU A 82 9.68 4.85 7.98
CA LEU A 82 8.62 5.21 7.02
C LEU A 82 7.54 4.12 6.95
N THR A 83 7.94 2.85 6.91
CA THR A 83 6.99 1.73 6.93
C THR A 83 6.21 1.67 8.25
N VAL A 84 6.88 1.91 9.39
CA VAL A 84 6.21 2.01 10.69
C VAL A 84 5.19 3.15 10.70
N ASN A 85 5.52 4.31 10.15
CA ASN A 85 4.60 5.46 10.01
C ASN A 85 3.39 5.12 9.13
N ALA A 86 3.61 4.44 8.00
CA ALA A 86 2.53 4.01 7.13
C ALA A 86 1.57 3.06 7.86
N LEU A 87 2.09 2.04 8.55
CA LEU A 87 1.30 1.10 9.34
C LEU A 87 0.60 1.77 10.54
N ALA A 88 1.22 2.80 11.14
CA ALA A 88 0.61 3.57 12.22
C ALA A 88 -0.56 4.44 11.74
N ALA A 89 -0.52 4.91 10.50
CA ALA A 89 -1.57 5.73 9.89
C ALA A 89 -2.69 4.92 9.24
N ALA A 90 -2.39 3.70 8.77
CA ALA A 90 -3.29 2.87 7.99
C ALA A 90 -4.37 2.20 8.86
N ASP A 91 -5.54 1.97 8.24
CA ASP A 91 -6.61 1.14 8.82
C ASP A 91 -6.39 -0.34 8.50
N SER A 92 -5.76 -0.62 7.36
CA SER A 92 -5.44 -1.98 6.93
C SER A 92 -4.18 -2.04 6.06
N ALA A 93 -3.55 -3.21 5.99
CA ALA A 93 -2.39 -3.51 5.18
C ALA A 93 -2.69 -4.64 4.19
N LEU A 94 -2.53 -4.38 2.91
CA LEU A 94 -2.48 -5.38 1.86
C LEU A 94 -1.01 -5.70 1.57
N ILE A 95 -0.65 -6.98 1.56
CA ILE A 95 0.74 -7.43 1.45
C ILE A 95 0.98 -8.07 0.06
N PRO A 96 1.52 -7.33 -0.91
CA PRO A 96 1.92 -7.93 -2.17
C PRO A 96 3.20 -8.75 -2.00
N VAL A 97 3.19 -9.98 -2.50
CA VAL A 97 4.33 -10.91 -2.43
C VAL A 97 4.58 -11.48 -3.82
N GLN A 98 5.80 -11.34 -4.31
CA GLN A 98 6.20 -12.03 -5.52
C GLN A 98 6.29 -13.55 -5.27
N ALA A 99 5.85 -14.36 -6.23
CA ALA A 99 5.93 -15.83 -6.14
C ALA A 99 7.38 -16.33 -6.30
N GLN A 100 8.27 -15.90 -5.39
CA GLN A 100 9.69 -16.24 -5.34
C GLN A 100 10.10 -16.58 -3.91
N TYR A 101 11.09 -17.49 -3.75
CA TYR A 101 11.52 -18.00 -2.45
C TYR A 101 11.99 -16.90 -1.47
N LEU A 102 12.80 -15.96 -1.95
CA LEU A 102 13.30 -14.86 -1.10
C LEU A 102 12.20 -13.94 -0.60
N SER A 103 11.19 -13.71 -1.42
CA SER A 103 10.02 -12.91 -1.03
C SER A 103 9.19 -13.62 0.05
N ALA A 104 9.07 -14.95 -0.02
CA ALA A 104 8.40 -15.73 1.00
C ALA A 104 9.13 -15.65 2.36
N LYS A 105 10.46 -15.63 2.36
CA LYS A 105 11.27 -15.47 3.60
C LYS A 105 11.14 -14.07 4.20
N GLY A 106 11.11 -13.02 3.37
CA GLY A 106 10.92 -11.63 3.83
C GLY A 106 9.53 -11.37 4.41
N LEU A 107 8.53 -12.14 4.00
CA LEU A 107 7.15 -12.02 4.47
C LEU A 107 7.04 -12.24 5.99
N GLU A 108 7.78 -13.19 6.56
CA GLU A 108 7.76 -13.46 8.00
C GLU A 108 8.22 -12.23 8.81
N GLN A 109 9.31 -11.60 8.40
CA GLN A 109 9.84 -10.39 9.07
C GLN A 109 8.84 -9.23 8.99
N LEU A 110 8.18 -9.05 7.83
CA LEU A 110 7.15 -8.05 7.67
C LEU A 110 5.96 -8.32 8.61
N LEU A 111 5.47 -9.55 8.69
CA LEU A 111 4.36 -9.93 9.57
C LEU A 111 4.70 -9.71 11.05
N GLN A 112 5.93 -10.00 11.47
CA GLN A 112 6.41 -9.71 12.82
C GLN A 112 6.40 -8.18 13.09
N THR A 113 6.82 -7.36 12.12
CA THR A 113 6.79 -5.91 12.24
C THR A 113 5.36 -5.38 12.33
N VAL A 114 4.45 -5.87 11.47
CA VAL A 114 3.02 -5.54 11.54
C VAL A 114 2.42 -5.88 12.90
N GLN A 115 2.77 -7.04 13.46
CA GLN A 115 2.30 -7.45 14.80
C GLN A 115 2.82 -6.52 15.90
N LYS A 116 4.10 -6.09 15.84
CA LYS A 116 4.67 -5.11 16.80
C LYS A 116 3.93 -3.78 16.72
N VAL A 117 3.70 -3.26 15.52
CA VAL A 117 2.95 -2.02 15.31
C VAL A 117 1.51 -2.15 15.83
N ARG A 118 0.83 -3.27 15.58
CA ARG A 118 -0.51 -3.52 16.13
C ARG A 118 -0.54 -3.50 17.66
N ARG A 119 0.44 -4.12 18.31
CA ARG A 119 0.47 -4.19 19.78
C ARG A 119 0.80 -2.86 20.44
N GLN A 120 1.67 -2.05 19.85
CA GLN A 120 2.27 -0.91 20.52
C GLN A 120 1.77 0.45 20.01
N ILE A 121 1.36 0.55 18.74
CA ILE A 121 1.12 1.84 18.08
C ILE A 121 -0.30 1.93 17.52
N ASN A 122 -0.74 0.93 16.75
CA ASN A 122 -2.04 0.94 16.08
C ASN A 122 -2.81 -0.39 16.29
N PRO A 123 -3.49 -0.55 17.42
CA PRO A 123 -4.24 -1.78 17.72
C PRO A 123 -5.37 -2.09 16.73
N LYS A 124 -5.85 -1.08 15.99
CA LYS A 124 -6.93 -1.23 15.01
C LYS A 124 -6.46 -1.70 13.64
N LEU A 125 -5.13 -1.70 13.39
CA LEU A 125 -4.56 -2.13 12.10
C LEU A 125 -4.97 -3.57 11.78
N LYS A 126 -5.54 -3.76 10.59
CA LYS A 126 -5.93 -5.07 10.07
C LYS A 126 -4.98 -5.50 8.96
N ILE A 127 -4.91 -6.82 8.71
CA ILE A 127 -4.25 -7.35 7.51
C ILE A 127 -5.38 -7.75 6.55
N GLU A 128 -5.45 -7.08 5.39
CA GLU A 128 -6.42 -7.42 4.34
C GLU A 128 -6.15 -8.79 3.74
N GLY A 129 -4.89 -9.10 3.58
CA GLY A 129 -4.42 -10.38 3.08
C GLY A 129 -3.10 -10.29 2.33
N ILE A 130 -2.65 -11.44 1.88
CA ILE A 130 -1.48 -11.62 1.03
C ILE A 130 -1.94 -11.72 -0.41
N LEU A 131 -1.38 -10.86 -1.29
CA LEU A 131 -1.63 -10.86 -2.71
C LEU A 131 -0.41 -11.37 -3.47
N LEU A 132 -0.53 -12.50 -4.14
CA LEU A 132 0.54 -13.03 -4.97
C LEU A 132 0.65 -12.22 -6.27
N THR A 133 1.84 -11.69 -6.53
CA THR A 133 2.13 -10.86 -7.70
C THR A 133 3.23 -11.46 -8.56
N MET A 134 3.32 -11.00 -9.82
CA MET A 134 4.29 -11.48 -10.80
C MET A 134 4.30 -13.01 -10.93
N THR A 135 3.12 -13.62 -10.79
CA THR A 135 2.98 -15.08 -10.89
C THR A 135 3.15 -15.56 -12.34
N ASP A 136 3.81 -16.69 -12.51
CA ASP A 136 3.85 -17.42 -13.76
C ASP A 136 3.29 -18.83 -13.56
N SER A 137 2.02 -19.00 -13.90
CA SER A 137 1.32 -20.27 -13.75
C SER A 137 1.79 -21.36 -14.75
N ARG A 138 2.59 -20.99 -15.74
CA ARG A 138 3.16 -21.94 -16.71
C ARG A 138 4.38 -22.67 -16.16
N THR A 139 4.99 -22.16 -15.09
CA THR A 139 6.18 -22.77 -14.49
C THR A 139 5.81 -23.58 -13.26
N ILE A 140 6.41 -24.78 -13.13
CA ILE A 140 6.27 -25.64 -11.95
C ILE A 140 6.75 -24.89 -10.70
N TYR A 141 7.87 -24.18 -10.80
CA TYR A 141 8.42 -23.39 -9.71
C TYR A 141 7.44 -22.32 -9.20
N GLY A 142 6.82 -21.53 -10.08
CA GLY A 142 5.85 -20.51 -9.71
C GLY A 142 4.62 -21.10 -9.01
N GLN A 143 4.14 -22.25 -9.48
CA GLN A 143 3.04 -22.97 -8.84
C GLN A 143 3.43 -23.49 -7.46
N GLN A 144 4.62 -24.11 -7.31
CA GLN A 144 5.10 -24.64 -6.04
C GLN A 144 5.23 -23.54 -4.97
N ILE A 145 5.84 -22.40 -5.30
CA ILE A 145 5.98 -21.28 -4.36
C ILE A 145 4.62 -20.70 -3.98
N SER A 146 3.71 -20.53 -4.94
CA SER A 146 2.36 -20.06 -4.68
C SER A 146 1.61 -20.98 -3.72
N ASN A 147 1.71 -22.29 -3.91
CA ASN A 147 1.10 -23.29 -3.04
C ASN A 147 1.74 -23.29 -1.64
N LEU A 148 3.07 -23.16 -1.56
CA LEU A 148 3.79 -23.08 -0.30
C LEU A 148 3.31 -21.87 0.54
N ILE A 149 3.18 -20.69 -0.07
CA ILE A 149 2.67 -19.50 0.62
C ILE A 149 1.23 -19.73 1.10
N ARG A 150 0.36 -20.31 0.27
CA ARG A 150 -1.02 -20.62 0.64
C ARG A 150 -1.10 -21.63 1.79
N GLN A 151 -0.28 -22.65 1.78
CA GLN A 151 -0.22 -23.66 2.86
C GLN A 151 0.33 -23.09 4.17
N ALA A 152 1.40 -22.28 4.09
CA ALA A 152 2.05 -21.71 5.27
C ALA A 152 1.18 -20.66 5.96
N TYR A 153 0.52 -19.78 5.19
CA TYR A 153 -0.16 -18.62 5.74
C TYR A 153 -1.68 -18.68 5.66
N GLY A 154 -2.25 -19.46 4.75
CA GLY A 154 -3.70 -19.47 4.46
C GLY A 154 -4.59 -19.90 5.63
N LYS A 155 -4.05 -20.60 6.64
CA LYS A 155 -4.78 -20.94 7.86
C LYS A 155 -4.99 -19.76 8.82
N HIS A 156 -4.11 -18.75 8.75
CA HIS A 156 -4.07 -17.62 9.70
C HIS A 156 -4.36 -16.28 9.07
N LEU A 157 -4.09 -16.16 7.76
CA LEU A 157 -4.26 -14.93 7.00
C LEU A 157 -4.98 -15.24 5.69
N LYS A 158 -5.80 -14.30 5.22
CA LYS A 158 -6.38 -14.37 3.89
C LYS A 158 -5.24 -14.33 2.86
N VAL A 159 -5.16 -15.32 1.97
CA VAL A 159 -4.37 -15.25 0.74
C VAL A 159 -5.36 -15.13 -0.40
N PHE A 160 -5.28 -14.06 -1.16
CA PHE A 160 -6.22 -13.81 -2.27
C PHE A 160 -6.13 -14.94 -3.29
N ASP A 161 -7.30 -15.42 -3.76
CA ASP A 161 -7.36 -16.45 -4.80
C ASP A 161 -6.86 -15.90 -6.12
N GLN A 162 -7.27 -14.67 -6.43
CA GLN A 162 -6.78 -13.94 -7.59
C GLN A 162 -5.32 -13.55 -7.40
N THR A 163 -4.51 -13.75 -8.44
CA THR A 163 -3.10 -13.38 -8.47
C THR A 163 -2.84 -12.37 -9.60
N ILE A 164 -1.82 -11.55 -9.47
CA ILE A 164 -1.38 -10.65 -10.54
C ILE A 164 -0.32 -11.36 -11.39
N PRO A 165 -0.59 -11.69 -12.64
CA PRO A 165 0.38 -12.38 -13.50
C PRO A 165 1.52 -11.44 -13.92
N ARG A 166 2.68 -12.03 -14.20
CA ARG A 166 3.79 -11.30 -14.81
C ARG A 166 3.39 -10.87 -16.23
N SER A 167 3.61 -9.58 -16.55
CA SER A 167 3.27 -9.00 -17.84
C SER A 167 4.28 -7.95 -18.27
N VAL A 168 4.71 -8.02 -19.51
CA VAL A 168 5.56 -7.00 -20.15
C VAL A 168 4.76 -5.70 -20.29
N ARG A 169 3.50 -5.76 -20.70
CA ARG A 169 2.62 -4.59 -20.84
C ARG A 169 2.45 -3.84 -19.54
N ALA A 170 2.36 -4.56 -18.39
CA ALA A 170 2.31 -3.93 -17.10
C ALA A 170 3.63 -3.20 -16.75
N ALA A 171 4.78 -3.71 -17.19
CA ALA A 171 6.06 -3.01 -17.01
C ALA A 171 6.16 -1.75 -17.89
N GLU A 172 5.60 -1.78 -19.09
CA GLU A 172 5.59 -0.65 -20.03
C GLU A 172 4.75 0.54 -19.54
N THR A 173 3.79 0.34 -18.65
CA THR A 173 2.96 1.42 -18.10
C THR A 173 3.80 2.48 -17.37
N SER A 174 4.89 2.10 -16.72
CA SER A 174 5.78 3.02 -16.01
C SER A 174 6.51 4.00 -16.94
N THR A 175 6.74 3.62 -18.20
CA THR A 175 7.38 4.49 -19.19
C THR A 175 6.38 5.43 -19.86
N THR A 176 5.12 5.03 -19.95
CA THR A 176 4.06 5.79 -20.61
C THR A 176 3.29 6.71 -19.69
N GLY A 177 3.42 6.53 -18.36
CA GLY A 177 2.66 7.28 -17.34
C GLY A 177 1.16 6.99 -17.35
N LYS A 178 0.71 5.92 -18.01
CA LYS A 178 -0.69 5.48 -18.05
C LYS A 178 -0.93 4.34 -17.09
N SER A 179 -2.13 4.25 -16.54
CA SER A 179 -2.50 3.06 -15.79
C SER A 179 -2.63 1.83 -16.68
N ILE A 180 -2.56 0.64 -16.11
CA ILE A 180 -2.82 -0.60 -16.85
C ILE A 180 -4.25 -0.61 -17.44
N PHE A 181 -5.19 0.08 -16.81
CA PHE A 181 -6.57 0.18 -17.27
C PHE A 181 -6.73 1.03 -18.53
N GLN A 182 -5.85 2.01 -18.73
CA GLN A 182 -5.78 2.78 -19.99
C GLN A 182 -4.89 2.09 -21.02
N TYR A 183 -3.78 1.48 -20.58
CA TYR A 183 -2.79 0.92 -21.49
C TYR A 183 -3.21 -0.42 -22.08
N ASP A 184 -3.76 -1.33 -21.27
CA ASP A 184 -4.22 -2.66 -21.68
C ASP A 184 -5.53 -3.05 -20.95
N PRO A 185 -6.65 -2.35 -21.24
CA PRO A 185 -7.91 -2.46 -20.47
C PRO A 185 -8.52 -3.87 -20.51
N LYS A 186 -8.25 -4.66 -21.56
CA LYS A 186 -8.72 -6.04 -21.73
C LYS A 186 -7.66 -7.08 -21.37
N GLY A 187 -6.52 -6.64 -20.84
CA GLY A 187 -5.43 -7.52 -20.47
C GLY A 187 -5.67 -8.24 -19.15
N LYS A 188 -5.09 -9.43 -19.00
CA LYS A 188 -5.21 -10.25 -17.78
C LYS A 188 -4.81 -9.54 -16.49
N VAL A 189 -3.87 -8.59 -16.57
CA VAL A 189 -3.44 -7.81 -15.42
C VAL A 189 -4.52 -6.81 -15.00
N ALA A 190 -5.14 -6.10 -15.95
CA ALA A 190 -6.25 -5.19 -15.67
C ALA A 190 -7.44 -5.95 -15.06
N GLU A 191 -7.82 -7.10 -15.63
CA GLU A 191 -8.87 -7.96 -15.09
C GLU A 191 -8.55 -8.43 -13.67
N ALA A 192 -7.31 -8.83 -13.40
CA ALA A 192 -6.88 -9.29 -12.11
C ALA A 192 -6.98 -8.17 -11.06
N TYR A 193 -6.47 -6.97 -11.35
CA TYR A 193 -6.62 -5.82 -10.45
C TYR A 193 -8.07 -5.43 -10.21
N HIS A 194 -8.90 -5.47 -11.26
CA HIS A 194 -10.33 -5.18 -11.13
C HIS A 194 -11.04 -6.19 -10.20
N SER A 195 -10.73 -7.47 -10.34
CA SER A 195 -11.28 -8.52 -9.48
C SER A 195 -10.84 -8.34 -8.02
N ILE A 196 -9.57 -8.00 -7.78
CA ILE A 196 -9.06 -7.75 -6.42
C ILE A 196 -9.73 -6.53 -5.82
N ALA A 197 -9.84 -5.42 -6.56
CA ALA A 197 -10.49 -4.21 -6.09
C ALA A 197 -11.94 -4.48 -5.68
N LYS A 198 -12.70 -5.21 -6.50
CA LYS A 198 -14.07 -5.64 -6.14
C LYS A 198 -14.10 -6.46 -4.85
N GLY A 199 -13.16 -7.38 -4.66
CA GLY A 199 -13.06 -8.19 -3.46
C GLY A 199 -12.78 -7.35 -2.20
N VAL A 200 -11.84 -6.40 -2.29
CA VAL A 200 -11.49 -5.49 -1.18
C VAL A 200 -12.68 -4.59 -0.83
N LEU A 201 -13.35 -4.01 -1.82
CA LEU A 201 -14.53 -3.17 -1.62
C LEU A 201 -15.68 -3.94 -0.93
N ALA A 202 -16.00 -5.14 -1.41
CA ALA A 202 -17.03 -5.98 -0.82
C ALA A 202 -16.73 -6.35 0.65
N ASP A 203 -15.47 -6.60 0.97
CA ASP A 203 -15.04 -6.88 2.35
C ASP A 203 -15.10 -5.61 3.24
N ALA A 204 -14.82 -4.43 2.69
CA ALA A 204 -14.97 -3.16 3.39
C ALA A 204 -16.46 -2.87 3.72
N GLU A 205 -17.35 -3.04 2.75
CA GLU A 205 -18.80 -2.85 2.95
C GLU A 205 -19.37 -3.81 4.00
N LYS A 206 -18.99 -5.09 3.97
CA LYS A 206 -19.40 -6.07 4.99
C LYS A 206 -18.96 -5.67 6.39
N ARG A 207 -17.75 -5.08 6.50
CA ARG A 207 -17.23 -4.59 7.79
C ARG A 207 -18.02 -3.41 8.31
N LEU A 208 -18.34 -2.45 7.46
CA LEU A 208 -19.17 -1.30 7.82
C LEU A 208 -20.54 -1.74 8.32
N LYS A 209 -21.21 -2.64 7.59
CA LYS A 209 -22.54 -3.18 8.01
C LYS A 209 -22.47 -3.82 9.39
N ARG A 210 -21.46 -4.66 9.67
CA ARG A 210 -21.29 -5.30 10.99
C ARG A 210 -21.05 -4.30 12.11
N GLN A 211 -20.31 -3.21 11.85
CA GLN A 211 -20.09 -2.15 12.84
C GLN A 211 -21.40 -1.41 13.17
N PHE A 212 -22.23 -1.12 12.17
CA PHE A 212 -23.54 -0.50 12.40
C PHE A 212 -24.49 -1.43 13.14
N GLU A 213 -24.45 -2.74 12.91
CA GLU A 213 -25.27 -3.73 13.63
C GLU A 213 -24.85 -3.87 15.11
N GLN A 214 -23.56 -3.67 15.44
CA GLN A 214 -23.06 -3.73 16.82
C GLN A 214 -23.32 -2.45 17.63
N LEU A 215 -23.69 -1.36 16.97
CA LEU A 215 -24.03 -0.08 17.60
C LEU A 215 -25.55 0.10 17.86
N ARG A 216 -26.36 -0.86 17.44
CA ARG A 216 -27.79 -0.97 17.73
C ARG A 216 -28.05 -1.92 18.87
#